data_cae0748e06b40a3d51548d589c7f8a16
#
_entry.id   cae0748e06b40a3d51548d589c7f8a16
#
_cell.length_a   1.000
_cell.length_b   1.000
_cell.length_c   1.000
_cell.angle_alpha   90.00
_cell.angle_beta   90.00
_cell.angle_gamma   90.00
#
_symmetry.space_group_name_H-M   'P 1'
#
loop_
_entity.id
_entity.type
_entity.pdbx_description
1 polymer ?
#
loop_
_entity_poly.entity_id
_entity_poly.type
_entity_poly.pdbx_seq_one_letter_code
_entity_poly.pdbx_strand_id
1 'polypeptide(L)'
;MWAADLDGGKPHRARAREAQRWVHLRPGDDRTLVLDHPAVLVQRTTAPEQPRRLLPAELDESCLEEWGGQVVVENHVNVLRKVEPESPLTARLLVALLASDALDRLYRCLTGSVAVSAYELAAIPLPEPSTLLTWANYDDTRLAQEIESYYRAQT
;
A
#
# COMPACT_ATOMS: atom_id res chain seq x y z
N MET A 1 7.87 11.81 1.39
CA MET A 1 7.44 10.89 0.31
C MET A 1 6.11 11.36 -0.22
N TRP A 2 5.94 11.40 -1.51
CA TRP A 2 4.76 11.93 -2.21
C TRP A 2 3.97 10.79 -2.85
N ALA A 3 2.68 10.98 -3.10
CA ALA A 3 1.86 10.01 -3.83
C ALA A 3 2.45 9.66 -5.22
N ALA A 4 3.10 10.62 -5.88
CA ALA A 4 3.79 10.40 -7.15
C ALA A 4 5.03 9.49 -7.06
N ASP A 5 5.50 9.18 -5.85
CA ASP A 5 6.59 8.24 -5.63
C ASP A 5 6.11 6.78 -5.58
N LEU A 6 4.77 6.55 -5.57
CA LEU A 6 4.15 5.23 -5.47
C LEU A 6 3.77 4.72 -6.88
N ASP A 7 4.71 4.10 -7.56
CA ASP A 7 4.49 3.48 -8.86
C ASP A 7 5.26 2.17 -8.95
N GLY A 8 4.62 1.12 -9.46
CA GLY A 8 5.26 -0.17 -9.68
C GLY A 8 5.50 -1.04 -8.44
N GLY A 9 4.74 -0.85 -7.35
CA GLY A 9 4.77 -1.73 -6.17
C GLY A 9 5.85 -1.40 -5.13
N LYS A 10 6.82 -0.55 -5.46
CA LYS A 10 7.82 0.01 -4.53
C LYS A 10 7.87 1.53 -4.67
N PRO A 11 8.13 2.27 -3.57
CA PRO A 11 8.37 3.70 -3.67
C PRO A 11 9.65 4.00 -4.42
N HIS A 12 9.61 5.00 -5.28
CA HIS A 12 10.80 5.50 -5.99
C HIS A 12 10.84 7.02 -5.98
N ARG A 13 12.02 7.61 -6.09
CA ARG A 13 12.16 9.08 -6.09
C ARG A 13 11.74 9.65 -7.44
N ALA A 14 10.52 10.18 -7.53
CA ALA A 14 10.08 10.95 -8.69
C ALA A 14 10.85 12.27 -8.78
N ARG A 15 11.46 12.56 -9.94
CA ARG A 15 12.29 13.78 -10.15
C ARG A 15 11.53 15.09 -9.97
N ALA A 16 10.21 15.07 -10.17
CA ALA A 16 9.38 16.26 -10.24
C ALA A 16 9.32 17.11 -8.96
N ARG A 17 9.74 16.58 -7.80
CA ARG A 17 9.61 17.28 -6.50
C ARG A 17 10.88 17.22 -5.66
N GLU A 18 12.04 17.10 -6.27
CA GLU A 18 13.32 16.94 -5.56
C GLU A 18 13.62 18.10 -4.58
N ALA A 19 13.33 19.34 -4.96
CA ALA A 19 13.54 20.51 -4.10
C ALA A 19 12.65 20.56 -2.84
N GLN A 20 11.57 19.78 -2.80
CA GLN A 20 10.59 19.74 -1.69
C GLN A 20 10.60 18.41 -0.94
N ARG A 21 11.66 17.65 -1.09
CA ARG A 21 11.73 16.26 -0.61
C ARG A 21 12.15 16.13 0.85
N TRP A 22 12.78 17.15 1.39
CA TRP A 22 13.39 17.11 2.72
C TRP A 22 12.54 17.86 3.74
N VAL A 23 12.35 17.25 4.89
CA VAL A 23 11.72 17.86 6.07
C VAL A 23 12.77 17.97 7.16
N HIS A 24 12.94 19.17 7.71
CA HIS A 24 13.82 19.39 8.85
C HIS A 24 13.02 19.19 10.14
N LEU A 25 13.34 18.11 10.86
CA LEU A 25 12.72 17.84 12.17
C LEU A 25 13.51 18.55 13.26
N ARG A 26 12.83 19.36 14.07
CA ARG A 26 13.40 20.07 15.22
C ARG A 26 13.14 19.30 16.52
N PRO A 27 13.94 19.56 17.58
CA PRO A 27 13.59 19.08 18.91
C PRO A 27 12.18 19.58 19.32
N GLY A 28 11.28 18.66 19.70
CA GLY A 28 9.91 18.97 20.07
C GLY A 28 8.87 18.88 18.95
N ASP A 29 9.26 18.68 17.71
CA ASP A 29 8.31 18.39 16.61
C ASP A 29 7.61 17.05 16.84
N ASP A 30 6.34 16.99 16.43
CA ASP A 30 5.57 15.74 16.45
C ASP A 30 6.16 14.74 15.45
N ARG A 31 6.54 13.57 15.96
CA ARG A 31 7.13 12.49 15.19
C ARG A 31 6.15 11.36 14.83
N THR A 32 4.88 11.51 15.14
CA THR A 32 3.86 10.48 14.83
C THR A 32 3.73 10.21 13.32
N LEU A 33 4.08 11.21 12.49
CA LEU A 33 4.06 11.10 11.03
C LEU A 33 5.38 10.59 10.43
N VAL A 34 6.40 10.35 11.26
CA VAL A 34 7.68 9.81 10.81
C VAL A 34 7.58 8.29 10.77
N LEU A 35 7.86 7.71 9.62
CA LEU A 35 7.97 6.27 9.42
C LEU A 35 9.45 5.89 9.47
N ASP A 36 9.80 5.03 10.40
CA ASP A 36 11.13 4.42 10.59
C ASP A 36 11.07 2.89 10.57
N HIS A 37 9.91 2.35 10.23
CA HIS A 37 9.64 0.92 10.11
C HIS A 37 8.92 0.60 8.80
N PRO A 38 9.05 -0.65 8.30
CA PRO A 38 8.33 -1.10 7.11
C PRO A 38 6.82 -0.88 7.20
N ALA A 39 6.22 -0.54 6.06
CA ALA A 39 4.79 -0.29 5.93
C ALA A 39 4.32 -0.56 4.49
N VAL A 40 3.02 -0.71 4.31
CA VAL A 40 2.41 -0.66 2.98
C VAL A 40 1.78 0.72 2.79
N LEU A 41 2.14 1.36 1.70
CA LEU A 41 1.65 2.68 1.32
C LEU A 41 0.59 2.53 0.23
N VAL A 42 -0.49 3.29 0.32
CA VAL A 42 -1.55 3.26 -0.69
C VAL A 42 -1.89 4.69 -1.07
N GLN A 43 -1.85 5.01 -2.35
CA GLN A 43 -2.25 6.33 -2.83
C GLN A 43 -3.69 6.63 -2.41
N ARG A 44 -3.90 7.78 -1.77
CA ARG A 44 -5.21 8.18 -1.25
C ARG A 44 -6.07 8.88 -2.29
N THR A 45 -5.49 9.68 -3.16
CA THR A 45 -6.22 10.44 -4.16
C THR A 45 -5.83 9.94 -5.54
N THR A 46 -6.82 9.47 -6.30
CA THR A 46 -6.65 9.04 -7.69
C THR A 46 -7.45 9.96 -8.61
N ALA A 47 -7.08 10.02 -9.89
CA ALA A 47 -7.86 10.71 -10.90
C ALA A 47 -8.90 9.75 -11.52
N PRO A 48 -10.05 10.23 -12.00
CA PRO A 48 -11.05 9.39 -12.67
C PRO A 48 -10.46 8.60 -13.84
N GLU A 49 -9.48 9.17 -14.54
CA GLU A 49 -8.80 8.59 -15.70
C GLU A 49 -7.79 7.50 -15.34
N GLN A 50 -7.38 7.41 -14.07
CA GLN A 50 -6.47 6.35 -13.64
C GLN A 50 -7.12 4.99 -13.78
N PRO A 51 -6.42 4.00 -14.35
CA PRO A 51 -6.98 2.66 -14.60
C PRO A 51 -7.28 1.93 -13.30
N ARG A 52 -6.63 2.31 -12.20
CA ARG A 52 -6.79 1.69 -10.88
C ARG A 52 -7.11 2.72 -9.80
N ARG A 53 -7.81 2.27 -8.75
CA ARG A 53 -8.00 3.01 -7.49
C ARG A 53 -6.99 2.60 -6.43
N LEU A 54 -6.72 1.29 -6.34
CA LEU A 54 -5.76 0.76 -5.38
C LEU A 54 -4.37 0.77 -6.01
N LEU A 55 -3.52 1.67 -5.54
CA LEU A 55 -2.12 1.81 -5.96
C LEU A 55 -1.22 1.60 -4.74
N PRO A 56 -0.92 0.33 -4.40
CA PRO A 56 -0.07 0.00 -3.26
C PRO A 56 1.41 0.07 -3.62
N ALA A 57 2.22 0.31 -2.58
CA ALA A 57 3.68 0.16 -2.64
C ALA A 57 4.21 -0.36 -1.31
N GLU A 58 5.17 -1.27 -1.34
CA GLU A 58 5.86 -1.76 -0.15
C GLU A 58 7.04 -0.85 0.20
N LEU A 59 6.98 -0.23 1.37
CA LEU A 59 8.09 0.45 1.99
C LEU A 59 8.82 -0.57 2.87
N ASP A 60 9.74 -1.31 2.31
CA ASP A 60 10.57 -2.29 3.03
C ASP A 60 11.80 -1.63 3.70
N GLU A 61 12.57 -2.39 4.47
CA GLU A 61 13.76 -1.88 5.15
C GLU A 61 14.79 -1.33 4.16
N SER A 62 15.00 -2.00 3.02
CA SER A 62 15.96 -1.55 2.02
C SER A 62 15.55 -0.21 1.41
N CYS A 63 14.26 -0.04 1.15
CA CYS A 63 13.71 1.21 0.67
C CYS A 63 13.85 2.33 1.72
N LEU A 64 13.57 2.03 3.00
CA LEU A 64 13.77 2.99 4.10
C LEU A 64 15.24 3.44 4.17
N GLU A 65 16.20 2.53 4.06
CA GLU A 65 17.63 2.84 4.05
C GLU A 65 18.01 3.78 2.89
N GLU A 66 17.51 3.49 1.67
CA GLU A 66 17.72 4.36 0.50
C GLU A 66 17.16 5.78 0.70
N TRP A 67 16.11 5.91 1.54
CA TRP A 67 15.49 7.18 1.89
C TRP A 67 16.09 7.83 3.14
N GLY A 68 17.16 7.28 3.71
CA GLY A 68 17.86 7.81 4.88
C GLY A 68 17.35 7.31 6.22
N GLY A 69 16.69 6.14 6.24
CA GLY A 69 16.20 5.46 7.44
C GLY A 69 14.89 5.98 8.01
N GLN A 70 14.42 7.14 7.56
CA GLN A 70 13.18 7.74 8.03
C GLN A 70 12.48 8.49 6.89
N VAL A 71 11.16 8.37 6.81
CA VAL A 71 10.35 9.10 5.83
C VAL A 71 9.14 9.77 6.48
N VAL A 72 8.78 10.95 6.01
CA VAL A 72 7.48 11.58 6.27
C VAL A 72 6.64 11.42 5.02
N VAL A 73 5.43 10.91 5.19
CA VAL A 73 4.50 10.65 4.10
C VAL A 73 3.48 11.78 4.04
N GLU A 74 3.24 12.29 2.85
CA GLU A 74 2.27 13.36 2.64
C GLU A 74 0.82 12.87 2.76
N ASN A 75 -0.13 13.78 2.91
CA ASN A 75 -1.53 13.48 3.22
C ASN A 75 -2.33 12.80 2.10
N HIS A 76 -1.78 12.67 0.88
CA HIS A 76 -2.39 11.91 -0.22
C HIS A 76 -1.96 10.44 -0.27
N VAL A 77 -1.36 9.95 0.80
CA VAL A 77 -0.96 8.55 0.96
C VAL A 77 -1.50 8.00 2.28
N ASN A 78 -2.15 6.85 2.21
CA ASN A 78 -2.51 6.05 3.38
C ASN A 78 -1.31 5.18 3.77
N VAL A 79 -1.09 5.02 5.07
CA VAL A 79 -0.05 4.17 5.64
C VAL A 79 -0.70 3.00 6.36
N LEU A 80 -0.42 1.78 5.92
CA LEU A 80 -0.89 0.55 6.52
C LEU A 80 0.26 -0.12 7.27
N ARG A 81 0.11 -0.28 8.58
CA ARG A 81 1.11 -0.89 9.46
C ARG A 81 0.60 -2.21 10.00
N LYS A 82 1.48 -3.19 10.12
CA LYS A 82 1.19 -4.44 10.80
C LYS A 82 1.09 -4.17 12.31
N VAL A 83 -0.06 -4.46 12.91
CA VAL A 83 -0.29 -4.28 14.35
C VAL A 83 -0.01 -5.59 15.09
N GLU A 84 -0.43 -6.72 14.54
CA GLU A 84 -0.26 -8.03 15.13
C GLU A 84 0.94 -8.75 14.51
N PRO A 85 2.05 -8.95 15.23
CA PRO A 85 3.26 -9.58 14.68
C PRO A 85 3.00 -10.97 14.08
N GLU A 86 2.11 -11.75 14.69
CA GLU A 86 1.76 -13.13 14.28
C GLU A 86 0.74 -13.20 13.14
N SER A 87 0.21 -12.07 12.68
CA SER A 87 -0.72 -12.05 11.54
C SER A 87 -0.06 -12.66 10.30
N PRO A 88 -0.74 -13.60 9.59
CA PRO A 88 -0.23 -14.17 8.35
C PRO A 88 -0.22 -13.16 7.18
N LEU A 89 -0.88 -12.02 7.33
CA LEU A 89 -0.90 -10.97 6.32
C LEU A 89 0.43 -10.21 6.34
N THR A 90 1.36 -10.61 5.49
CA THR A 90 2.63 -9.92 5.29
C THR A 90 2.46 -8.68 4.40
N ALA A 91 3.44 -7.76 4.42
CA ALA A 91 3.44 -6.59 3.53
C ALA A 91 3.39 -7.03 2.05
N ARG A 92 4.19 -8.02 1.65
CA ARG A 92 4.17 -8.61 0.30
C ARG A 92 2.78 -9.11 -0.09
N LEU A 93 2.10 -9.88 0.78
CA LEU A 93 0.74 -10.37 0.50
C LEU A 93 -0.25 -9.22 0.39
N LEU A 94 -0.17 -8.24 1.27
CA LEU A 94 -1.07 -7.08 1.23
C LEU A 94 -0.87 -6.25 -0.05
N VAL A 95 0.36 -6.03 -0.48
CA VAL A 95 0.65 -5.36 -1.76
C VAL A 95 0.10 -6.16 -2.92
N ALA A 96 0.32 -7.48 -2.96
CA ALA A 96 -0.21 -8.34 -4.02
C ALA A 96 -1.74 -8.32 -4.09
N LEU A 97 -2.41 -8.38 -2.93
CA LEU A 97 -3.87 -8.25 -2.82
C LEU A 97 -4.36 -6.92 -3.40
N LEU A 98 -3.83 -5.81 -2.90
CA LEU A 98 -4.23 -4.47 -3.32
C LEU A 98 -3.84 -4.16 -4.78
N ALA A 99 -2.83 -4.83 -5.32
CA ALA A 99 -2.43 -4.74 -6.72
C ALA A 99 -3.27 -5.60 -7.67
N SER A 100 -4.17 -6.45 -7.16
CA SER A 100 -5.04 -7.31 -7.97
C SER A 100 -6.11 -6.49 -8.70
N ASP A 101 -6.37 -6.83 -9.98
CA ASP A 101 -7.41 -6.20 -10.77
C ASP A 101 -8.82 -6.59 -10.29
N ALA A 102 -8.98 -7.83 -9.83
CA ALA A 102 -10.26 -8.30 -9.32
C ALA A 102 -10.63 -7.54 -8.03
N LEU A 103 -9.66 -7.36 -7.11
CA LEU A 103 -9.91 -6.58 -5.89
C LEU A 103 -10.15 -5.09 -6.19
N ASP A 104 -9.43 -4.50 -7.14
CA ASP A 104 -9.66 -3.10 -7.54
C ASP A 104 -11.06 -2.91 -8.12
N ARG A 105 -11.55 -3.86 -8.93
CA ARG A 105 -12.95 -3.85 -9.42
C ARG A 105 -13.95 -3.97 -8.28
N LEU A 106 -13.75 -4.92 -7.37
CA LEU A 106 -14.59 -5.08 -6.19
C LEU A 106 -14.62 -3.80 -5.36
N TYR A 107 -13.46 -3.20 -5.10
CA TYR A 107 -13.34 -1.93 -4.38
C TYR A 107 -14.16 -0.82 -5.06
N ARG A 108 -14.10 -0.68 -6.38
CA ARG A 108 -14.88 0.30 -7.14
C ARG A 108 -16.40 0.06 -7.05
N CYS A 109 -16.83 -1.17 -6.86
CA CYS A 109 -18.24 -1.48 -6.61
C CYS A 109 -18.69 -1.09 -5.20
N LEU A 110 -17.78 -1.13 -4.23
CA LEU A 110 -18.06 -0.74 -2.84
C LEU A 110 -18.06 0.77 -2.64
N THR A 111 -17.28 1.50 -3.44
CA THR A 111 -17.10 2.94 -3.29
C THR A 111 -17.30 3.68 -4.61
N GLY A 112 -18.08 4.75 -4.60
CA GLY A 112 -18.24 5.65 -5.75
C GLY A 112 -17.18 6.77 -5.79
N SER A 113 -16.26 6.82 -4.81
CA SER A 113 -15.28 7.89 -4.65
C SER A 113 -14.02 7.63 -5.48
N VAL A 114 -13.37 8.72 -5.91
CA VAL A 114 -12.00 8.69 -6.46
C VAL A 114 -10.94 8.70 -5.35
N ALA A 115 -11.33 9.03 -4.12
CA ALA A 115 -10.46 9.00 -2.96
C ALA A 115 -10.52 7.62 -2.28
N VAL A 116 -9.37 7.10 -1.90
CA VAL A 116 -9.23 5.86 -1.12
C VAL A 116 -9.08 6.25 0.35
N SER A 117 -10.18 6.17 1.10
CA SER A 117 -10.17 6.49 2.53
C SER A 117 -9.71 5.30 3.38
N ALA A 118 -9.21 5.58 4.59
CA ALA A 118 -8.86 4.53 5.55
C ALA A 118 -10.09 3.68 5.95
N TYR A 119 -11.27 4.31 6.03
CA TYR A 119 -12.52 3.61 6.32
C TYR A 119 -12.89 2.60 5.23
N GLU A 120 -12.78 2.99 3.96
CA GLU A 120 -13.06 2.12 2.82
C GLU A 120 -12.02 1.01 2.70
N LEU A 121 -10.73 1.29 2.97
CA LEU A 121 -9.68 0.26 3.03
C LEU A 121 -9.96 -0.78 4.11
N ALA A 122 -10.46 -0.36 5.27
CA ALA A 122 -10.83 -1.27 6.36
C ALA A 122 -12.05 -2.16 6.03
N ALA A 123 -12.86 -1.77 5.05
CA ALA A 123 -14.02 -2.54 4.61
C ALA A 123 -13.69 -3.59 3.51
N ILE A 124 -12.45 -3.62 3.02
CA ILE A 124 -12.02 -4.61 2.02
C ILE A 124 -12.07 -6.01 2.65
N PRO A 125 -12.80 -6.97 2.04
CA PRO A 125 -12.84 -8.34 2.52
C PRO A 125 -11.49 -9.01 2.27
N LEU A 126 -10.83 -9.43 3.34
CA LEU A 126 -9.57 -10.17 3.27
C LEU A 126 -9.82 -11.68 3.29
N PRO A 127 -8.95 -12.47 2.65
CA PRO A 127 -9.00 -13.93 2.75
C PRO A 127 -8.79 -14.41 4.18
N GLU A 128 -9.35 -15.57 4.49
CA GLU A 128 -9.15 -16.25 5.77
C GLU A 128 -7.67 -16.51 6.07
N PRO A 129 -7.25 -16.52 7.35
CA PRO A 129 -5.85 -16.72 7.73
C PRO A 129 -5.21 -17.97 7.13
N SER A 130 -5.95 -19.08 7.00
CA SER A 130 -5.49 -20.34 6.39
C SER A 130 -5.13 -20.17 4.89
N THR A 131 -5.89 -19.36 4.16
CA THR A 131 -5.63 -19.02 2.77
C THR A 131 -4.37 -18.18 2.66
N LEU A 132 -4.21 -17.14 3.52
CA LEU A 132 -3.02 -16.29 3.55
C LEU A 132 -1.76 -17.10 3.87
N LEU A 133 -1.81 -18.05 4.81
CA LEU A 133 -0.70 -18.95 5.13
C LEU A 133 -0.30 -19.81 3.92
N THR A 134 -1.26 -20.29 3.15
CA THR A 134 -1.02 -21.06 1.93
C THR A 134 -0.34 -20.18 0.88
N TRP A 135 -0.86 -18.99 0.65
CA TRP A 135 -0.35 -18.04 -0.34
C TRP A 135 1.03 -17.47 -0.02
N ALA A 136 1.40 -17.42 1.26
CA ALA A 136 2.73 -16.97 1.68
C ALA A 136 3.88 -17.78 1.05
N ASN A 137 3.60 -19.04 0.66
CA ASN A 137 4.58 -19.95 0.06
C ASN A 137 4.59 -19.91 -1.49
N TYR A 138 3.73 -19.12 -2.12
CA TYR A 138 3.68 -19.04 -3.59
C TYR A 138 4.68 -18.01 -4.11
N ASP A 139 5.21 -18.28 -5.32
CA ASP A 139 5.89 -17.26 -6.11
C ASP A 139 4.91 -16.16 -6.55
N ASP A 140 5.42 -15.03 -7.03
CA ASP A 140 4.60 -13.86 -7.36
C ASP A 140 3.60 -14.14 -8.51
N THR A 141 3.97 -14.97 -9.48
CA THR A 141 3.10 -15.31 -10.61
C THR A 141 1.91 -16.13 -10.14
N ARG A 142 2.17 -17.18 -9.38
CA ARG A 142 1.12 -18.03 -8.81
C ARG A 142 0.25 -17.26 -7.82
N LEU A 143 0.88 -16.46 -6.96
CA LEU A 143 0.16 -15.61 -6.01
C LEU A 143 -0.83 -14.68 -6.72
N ALA A 144 -0.39 -13.97 -7.76
CA ALA A 144 -1.26 -13.09 -8.54
C ALA A 144 -2.46 -13.83 -9.15
N GLN A 145 -2.23 -15.02 -9.73
CA GLN A 145 -3.28 -15.85 -10.32
C GLN A 145 -4.32 -16.31 -9.28
N GLU A 146 -3.86 -16.74 -8.12
CA GLU A 146 -4.74 -17.22 -7.04
C GLU A 146 -5.57 -16.08 -6.44
N ILE A 147 -4.98 -14.90 -6.25
CA ILE A 147 -5.70 -13.72 -5.80
C ILE A 147 -6.79 -13.31 -6.81
N GLU A 148 -6.44 -13.23 -8.09
CA GLU A 148 -7.41 -12.92 -9.15
C GLU A 148 -8.57 -13.93 -9.18
N SER A 149 -8.26 -15.22 -9.05
CA SER A 149 -9.27 -16.28 -9.03
C SER A 149 -10.18 -16.17 -7.79
N TYR A 150 -9.60 -15.92 -6.63
CA TYR A 150 -10.30 -15.79 -5.36
C TYR A 150 -11.37 -14.69 -5.40
N TYR A 151 -10.99 -13.48 -5.83
CA TYR A 151 -11.94 -12.36 -5.85
C TYR A 151 -12.93 -12.41 -7.02
N ARG A 152 -12.56 -13.02 -8.16
CA ARG A 152 -13.53 -13.27 -9.25
C ARG A 152 -14.64 -14.23 -8.85
N ALA A 153 -14.37 -15.16 -7.96
CA ALA A 153 -15.40 -16.09 -7.47
C ALA A 153 -16.39 -15.44 -6.49
N GLN A 154 -16.11 -14.21 -6.03
CA GLN A 154 -16.95 -13.46 -5.10
C GLN A 154 -17.78 -12.35 -5.80
N THR A 155 -17.54 -12.11 -7.09
CA THR A 155 -18.27 -11.14 -7.92
C THR A 155 -19.23 -11.86 -8.85
#